data_19ef4a032c300e5dabb10fc0481e7e1b
#
_entry.id   19ef4a032c300e5dabb10fc0481e7e1b
#
_cell.length_a   1.000
_cell.length_b   1.000
_cell.length_c   1.000
_cell.angle_alpha   90.00
_cell.angle_beta   90.00
_cell.angle_gamma   90.00
#
_symmetry.space_group_name_H-M   'P 1'
#
loop_
_entity.id
_entity.type
_entity.pdbx_description
1 polymer ?
#
loop_
_entity_poly.entity_id
_entity_poly.type
_entity_poly.pdbx_seq_one_letter_code
_entity_poly.pdbx_strand_id
1 'polypeptide(L)'
;MERYKHLNAEFQRIERRDRKAFFSDQCKEIEEKNRMGKTRDLFKKMRDTKGTFHAKMGSIRDRNGMDLTEAEDIKKRWQEYTEELYKKDLHDQDNHDGVITHLEPDILECEVKWALESITMNKASGGDGIPVELFQILKDDAVKVPHSVCLQILKTEQWPQDWKRSVFIPIPKKGNAKECSNYHTIAVISHISKVMLKILQARLQQYGNHELPDVQARFRKGRRMRDQIPNMRLDHINSKRVPEKHLLLLY
;
A
#
# COMPACT_ATOMS: atom_id res chain seq x y z
N MET A 1 -19.59 42.63 38.46
CA MET A 1 -19.99 41.84 37.29
C MET A 1 -19.39 42.38 35.98
N GLU A 2 -19.34 43.68 35.76
CA GLU A 2 -18.79 44.27 34.51
C GLU A 2 -17.31 44.02 34.27
N ARG A 3 -16.47 44.11 35.33
CA ARG A 3 -15.04 43.85 35.26
C ARG A 3 -14.72 42.40 34.80
N TYR A 4 -15.54 41.44 35.24
CA TYR A 4 -15.40 40.06 34.81
C TYR A 4 -15.75 39.88 33.31
N LYS A 5 -16.83 40.51 32.82
CA LYS A 5 -17.20 40.49 31.43
C LYS A 5 -16.12 41.10 30.54
N HIS A 6 -15.52 42.20 30.98
CA HIS A 6 -14.43 42.84 30.23
C HIS A 6 -13.19 41.95 30.14
N LEU A 7 -12.75 41.39 31.25
CA LEU A 7 -11.59 40.51 31.32
C LEU A 7 -11.83 39.22 30.50
N ASN A 8 -13.02 38.66 30.57
CA ASN A 8 -13.36 37.47 29.76
C ASN A 8 -13.37 37.77 28.26
N ALA A 9 -13.89 38.94 27.86
CA ALA A 9 -13.86 39.36 26.45
C ALA A 9 -12.42 39.60 25.96
N GLU A 10 -11.56 40.17 26.80
CA GLU A 10 -10.15 40.38 26.49
C GLU A 10 -9.41 39.05 26.39
N PHE A 11 -9.61 38.14 27.34
CA PHE A 11 -9.07 36.78 27.30
C PHE A 11 -9.46 36.03 26.01
N GLN A 12 -10.73 36.02 25.64
CA GLN A 12 -11.20 35.40 24.41
C GLN A 12 -10.62 36.06 23.14
N ARG A 13 -10.36 37.37 23.19
CA ARG A 13 -9.72 38.07 22.06
C ARG A 13 -8.27 37.62 21.89
N ILE A 14 -7.53 37.51 23.01
CA ILE A 14 -6.16 37.04 23.03
C ILE A 14 -6.11 35.59 22.55
N GLU A 15 -6.94 34.71 23.10
CA GLU A 15 -7.01 33.28 22.70
C GLU A 15 -7.27 33.11 21.20
N ARG A 16 -8.22 33.86 20.63
CA ARG A 16 -8.51 33.82 19.18
C ARG A 16 -7.31 34.30 18.36
N ARG A 17 -6.62 35.33 18.80
CA ARG A 17 -5.43 35.87 18.12
C ARG A 17 -4.29 34.84 18.14
N ASP A 18 -4.01 34.26 19.30
CA ASP A 18 -2.93 33.29 19.46
C ASP A 18 -3.23 31.99 18.72
N ARG A 19 -4.47 31.53 18.75
CA ARG A 19 -4.93 30.39 17.94
C ARG A 19 -4.80 30.65 16.44
N LYS A 20 -5.13 31.85 15.97
CA LYS A 20 -4.96 32.23 14.56
C LYS A 20 -3.50 32.28 14.16
N ALA A 21 -2.62 32.83 15.01
CA ALA A 21 -1.17 32.86 14.79
C ALA A 21 -0.60 31.45 14.70
N PHE A 22 -0.94 30.58 15.65
CA PHE A 22 -0.54 29.18 15.66
C PHE A 22 -0.93 28.45 14.37
N PHE A 23 -2.20 28.56 13.94
CA PHE A 23 -2.62 27.92 12.69
C PHE A 23 -1.94 28.51 11.46
N SER A 24 -1.68 29.80 11.43
CA SER A 24 -0.93 30.44 10.35
C SER A 24 0.47 29.86 10.22
N ASP A 25 1.17 29.67 11.34
CA ASP A 25 2.52 29.10 11.32
C ASP A 25 2.52 27.62 10.96
N GLN A 26 1.50 26.86 11.40
CA GLN A 26 1.32 25.47 10.95
C GLN A 26 1.09 25.40 9.43
N CYS A 27 0.30 26.31 8.85
CA CYS A 27 0.06 26.35 7.40
C CYS A 27 1.36 26.66 6.64
N LYS A 28 2.17 27.62 7.11
CA LYS A 28 3.48 27.94 6.48
C LYS A 28 4.41 26.73 6.49
N GLU A 29 4.49 26.03 7.61
CA GLU A 29 5.32 24.83 7.74
C GLU A 29 4.85 23.71 6.81
N ILE A 30 3.53 23.52 6.63
CA ILE A 30 2.91 22.58 5.70
C ILE A 30 3.26 22.95 4.25
N GLU A 31 3.16 24.23 3.89
CA GLU A 31 3.51 24.73 2.56
C GLU A 31 4.99 24.52 2.25
N GLU A 32 5.87 24.76 3.20
CA GLU A 32 7.30 24.55 3.05
C GLU A 32 7.64 23.07 2.80
N LYS A 33 7.04 22.16 3.59
CA LYS A 33 7.19 20.72 3.38
C LYS A 33 6.64 20.25 2.03
N ASN A 34 5.56 20.86 1.56
CA ASN A 34 5.00 20.58 0.24
C ASN A 34 5.96 21.03 -0.87
N ARG A 35 6.55 22.23 -0.76
CA ARG A 35 7.56 22.73 -1.71
C ARG A 35 8.82 21.85 -1.78
N MET A 36 9.22 21.30 -0.62
CA MET A 36 10.36 20.37 -0.53
C MET A 36 10.02 18.95 -1.02
N GLY A 37 8.78 18.66 -1.44
CA GLY A 37 8.36 17.32 -1.86
C GLY A 37 8.30 16.29 -0.72
N LYS A 38 8.37 16.72 0.54
CA LYS A 38 8.31 15.85 1.73
C LYS A 38 6.88 15.46 2.07
N THR A 39 6.23 14.73 1.18
CA THR A 39 4.81 14.37 1.28
C THR A 39 4.45 13.64 2.57
N ARG A 40 5.34 12.78 3.08
CA ARG A 40 5.11 12.04 4.33
C ARG A 40 5.03 12.97 5.54
N ASP A 41 5.96 13.91 5.64
CA ASP A 41 6.02 14.87 6.75
C ASP A 41 4.86 15.87 6.67
N LEU A 42 4.47 16.25 5.46
CA LEU A 42 3.27 17.04 5.19
C LEU A 42 2.02 16.34 5.74
N PHE A 43 1.77 15.08 5.36
CA PHE A 43 0.60 14.34 5.84
C PHE A 43 0.65 14.03 7.33
N LYS A 44 1.84 13.83 7.90
CA LYS A 44 2.02 13.71 9.34
C LYS A 44 1.58 14.99 10.05
N LYS A 45 2.09 16.14 9.60
CA LYS A 45 1.76 17.45 10.18
C LYS A 45 0.26 17.78 10.05
N MET A 46 -0.35 17.49 8.90
CA MET A 46 -1.79 17.65 8.72
C MET A 46 -2.62 16.81 9.69
N ARG A 47 -2.20 15.58 9.97
CA ARG A 47 -2.86 14.71 10.97
C ARG A 47 -2.71 15.27 12.37
N ASP A 48 -1.51 15.72 12.73
CA ASP A 48 -1.22 16.28 14.05
C ASP A 48 -2.04 17.56 14.30
N THR A 49 -2.26 18.38 13.25
CA THR A 49 -3.07 19.60 13.33
C THR A 49 -4.57 19.32 13.39
N LYS A 50 -5.06 18.25 12.78
CA LYS A 50 -6.47 17.83 12.85
C LYS A 50 -6.89 17.24 14.19
N GLY A 51 -5.94 17.04 15.10
CA GLY A 51 -6.18 16.23 16.29
C GLY A 51 -6.17 14.76 15.90
N THR A 52 -5.21 14.05 16.41
CA THR A 52 -4.95 12.66 16.09
C THR A 52 -6.16 11.81 16.47
N PHE A 53 -6.72 11.15 15.46
CA PHE A 53 -7.39 9.90 15.71
C PHE A 53 -6.32 8.91 16.20
N HIS A 54 -6.10 8.89 17.51
CA HIS A 54 -5.44 7.75 18.14
C HIS A 54 -6.43 6.61 18.04
N ALA A 55 -6.21 5.73 17.09
CA ALA A 55 -6.80 4.40 17.18
C ALA A 55 -6.30 3.85 18.52
N LYS A 56 -7.14 3.93 19.55
CA LYS A 56 -6.92 3.17 20.77
C LYS A 56 -7.04 1.71 20.35
N MET A 57 -5.93 1.10 19.94
CA MET A 57 -5.82 -0.34 19.80
C MET A 57 -5.87 -0.96 21.20
N GLY A 58 -6.94 -0.68 21.93
CA GLY A 58 -7.10 -1.22 23.27
C GLY A 58 -7.77 -2.58 23.30
N SER A 59 -8.58 -2.90 22.30
CA SER A 59 -9.28 -4.19 22.24
C SER A 59 -9.77 -4.48 20.84
N ILE A 60 -9.77 -5.76 20.48
CA ILE A 60 -10.36 -6.29 19.24
C ILE A 60 -11.38 -7.34 19.64
N ARG A 61 -12.45 -7.50 18.87
CA ARG A 61 -13.46 -8.54 19.10
C ARG A 61 -13.03 -9.87 18.51
N ASP A 62 -13.27 -10.92 19.28
CA ASP A 62 -13.18 -12.28 18.80
C ASP A 62 -14.37 -12.63 17.87
N ARG A 63 -14.47 -13.88 17.43
CA ARG A 63 -15.58 -14.37 16.61
C ARG A 63 -16.92 -14.39 17.34
N ASN A 64 -16.91 -14.44 18.67
CA ASN A 64 -18.09 -14.50 19.53
C ASN A 64 -18.55 -13.10 19.97
N GLY A 65 -17.83 -12.04 19.53
CA GLY A 65 -18.12 -10.66 19.89
C GLY A 65 -17.52 -10.21 21.23
N MET A 66 -16.68 -11.03 21.88
CA MET A 66 -15.98 -10.71 23.11
C MET A 66 -14.79 -9.82 22.86
N ASP A 67 -14.57 -8.82 23.70
CA ASP A 67 -13.43 -7.91 23.59
C ASP A 67 -12.14 -8.59 24.09
N LEU A 68 -11.16 -8.74 23.21
CA LEU A 68 -9.81 -9.19 23.52
C LEU A 68 -8.94 -7.99 23.90
N THR A 69 -8.26 -8.06 25.03
CA THR A 69 -7.38 -7.00 25.55
C THR A 69 -5.92 -7.43 25.62
N GLU A 70 -5.67 -8.73 25.74
CA GLU A 70 -4.32 -9.27 25.81
C GLU A 70 -3.63 -9.26 24.45
N ALA A 71 -2.36 -8.84 24.42
CA ALA A 71 -1.61 -8.65 23.17
C ALA A 71 -1.47 -9.96 22.35
N GLU A 72 -1.28 -11.08 23.03
CA GLU A 72 -1.14 -12.40 22.37
C GLU A 72 -2.47 -12.87 21.76
N ASP A 73 -3.59 -12.65 22.44
CA ASP A 73 -4.93 -12.99 21.92
C ASP A 73 -5.29 -12.11 20.72
N ILE A 74 -4.97 -10.82 20.79
CA ILE A 74 -5.12 -9.88 19.68
C ILE A 74 -4.30 -10.34 18.47
N LYS A 75 -3.05 -10.73 18.68
CA LYS A 75 -2.15 -11.22 17.63
C LYS A 75 -2.67 -12.50 17.00
N LYS A 76 -3.11 -13.45 17.83
CA LYS A 76 -3.73 -14.71 17.38
C LYS A 76 -4.99 -14.45 16.56
N ARG A 77 -5.85 -13.53 17.00
CA ARG A 77 -7.05 -13.13 16.26
C ARG A 77 -6.73 -12.53 14.89
N TRP A 78 -5.69 -11.68 14.79
CA TRP A 78 -5.21 -11.15 13.52
C TRP A 78 -4.67 -12.24 12.60
N GLN A 79 -3.94 -13.21 13.14
CA GLN A 79 -3.46 -14.34 12.38
C GLN A 79 -4.61 -15.14 11.79
N GLU A 80 -5.59 -15.52 12.61
CA GLU A 80 -6.78 -16.24 12.17
C GLU A 80 -7.56 -15.49 11.08
N TYR A 81 -7.73 -14.19 11.26
CA TYR A 81 -8.45 -13.34 10.29
C TYR A 81 -7.72 -13.26 8.94
N THR A 82 -6.41 -13.06 8.96
CA THR A 82 -5.62 -13.00 7.73
C THR A 82 -5.57 -14.34 7.02
N GLU A 83 -5.43 -15.45 7.75
CA GLU A 83 -5.48 -16.79 7.18
C GLU A 83 -6.83 -17.07 6.49
N GLU A 84 -7.94 -16.70 7.12
CA GLU A 84 -9.27 -16.85 6.50
C GLU A 84 -9.44 -15.98 5.25
N LEU A 85 -8.96 -14.74 5.32
CA LEU A 85 -9.08 -13.79 4.21
C LEU A 85 -8.38 -14.29 2.95
N TYR A 86 -7.20 -14.91 3.12
CA TYR A 86 -6.38 -15.37 1.99
C TYR A 86 -6.58 -16.86 1.63
N LYS A 87 -7.18 -17.69 2.50
CA LYS A 87 -7.51 -19.08 2.15
C LYS A 87 -8.55 -19.20 1.04
N LYS A 88 -9.43 -18.23 0.89
CA LYS A 88 -10.45 -18.24 -0.17
C LYS A 88 -9.86 -18.18 -1.58
N ASP A 89 -8.68 -17.58 -1.72
CA ASP A 89 -8.05 -17.40 -3.03
C ASP A 89 -7.16 -18.59 -3.45
N LEU A 90 -6.97 -19.57 -2.55
CA LEU A 90 -6.11 -20.74 -2.83
C LEU A 90 -6.84 -21.90 -3.53
N HIS A 91 -8.16 -21.82 -3.71
CA HIS A 91 -8.93 -22.87 -4.37
C HIS A 91 -8.86 -22.86 -5.90
N ASP A 92 -8.33 -21.77 -6.50
CA ASP A 92 -8.07 -21.66 -7.94
C ASP A 92 -6.58 -21.92 -8.28
N GLN A 93 -5.95 -22.87 -7.61
CA GLN A 93 -4.72 -23.44 -8.14
C GLN A 93 -5.12 -24.32 -9.33
N ASP A 94 -5.35 -23.71 -10.47
CA ASP A 94 -5.25 -24.40 -11.74
C ASP A 94 -3.87 -25.06 -11.77
N ASN A 95 -3.88 -26.40 -11.79
CA ASN A 95 -2.71 -27.18 -12.10
C ASN A 95 -2.31 -26.86 -13.56
N HIS A 96 -1.70 -25.70 -13.75
CA HIS A 96 -0.94 -25.45 -14.96
C HIS A 96 0.31 -26.31 -14.87
N ASP A 97 0.20 -27.56 -15.36
CA ASP A 97 1.33 -28.32 -15.88
C ASP A 97 1.89 -27.57 -17.12
N GLY A 98 2.18 -26.29 -16.94
CA GLY A 98 2.86 -25.48 -17.93
C GLY A 98 4.27 -26.02 -18.05
N VAL A 99 4.59 -26.59 -19.18
CA VAL A 99 5.98 -26.83 -19.58
C VAL A 99 6.69 -25.49 -19.49
N ILE A 100 7.38 -25.26 -18.36
CA ILE A 100 8.26 -24.10 -18.19
C ILE A 100 9.42 -24.35 -19.13
N THR A 101 9.31 -23.79 -20.32
CA THR A 101 10.44 -23.76 -21.25
C THR A 101 11.47 -22.81 -20.62
N HIS A 102 12.68 -23.27 -20.41
CA HIS A 102 13.86 -22.53 -19.91
C HIS A 102 14.30 -21.41 -20.89
N LEU A 103 13.36 -20.63 -21.40
CA LEU A 103 13.58 -19.60 -22.42
C LEU A 103 13.64 -18.18 -21.85
N GLU A 104 13.48 -18.02 -20.54
CA GLU A 104 13.66 -16.71 -19.93
C GLU A 104 15.15 -16.38 -19.81
N PRO A 105 15.59 -15.24 -20.34
CA PRO A 105 16.97 -14.82 -20.21
C PRO A 105 17.32 -14.57 -18.74
N ASP A 106 18.56 -14.87 -18.35
CA ASP A 106 19.09 -14.59 -17.02
C ASP A 106 18.82 -13.14 -16.62
N ILE A 107 18.65 -12.89 -15.32
CA ILE A 107 18.51 -11.53 -14.80
C ILE A 107 19.89 -10.86 -14.89
N LEU A 108 19.91 -9.67 -15.47
CA LEU A 108 21.13 -8.88 -15.63
C LEU A 108 21.36 -7.97 -14.41
N GLU A 109 22.63 -7.68 -14.11
CA GLU A 109 22.98 -6.75 -13.04
C GLU A 109 22.37 -5.34 -13.24
N CYS A 110 22.24 -4.89 -14.50
CA CYS A 110 21.60 -3.61 -14.81
C CYS A 110 20.09 -3.60 -14.46
N GLU A 111 19.38 -4.71 -14.57
CA GLU A 111 17.98 -4.82 -14.16
C GLU A 111 17.86 -4.71 -12.64
N VAL A 112 18.76 -5.37 -11.91
CA VAL A 112 18.81 -5.30 -10.44
C VAL A 112 19.13 -3.87 -9.99
N LYS A 113 20.11 -3.22 -10.62
CA LYS A 113 20.46 -1.83 -10.33
C LYS A 113 19.27 -0.90 -10.57
N TRP A 114 18.63 -1.00 -11.74
CA TRP A 114 17.43 -0.25 -12.05
C TRP A 114 16.29 -0.49 -11.04
N ALA A 115 16.06 -1.74 -10.65
CA ALA A 115 15.03 -2.06 -9.70
C ALA A 115 15.34 -1.47 -8.31
N LEU A 116 16.59 -1.55 -7.84
CA LEU A 116 17.03 -0.95 -6.57
C LEU A 116 16.87 0.58 -6.56
N GLU A 117 17.29 1.27 -7.62
CA GLU A 117 17.15 2.72 -7.76
C GLU A 117 15.69 3.17 -7.78
N SER A 118 14.81 2.31 -8.24
CA SER A 118 13.38 2.59 -8.35
C SER A 118 12.61 2.40 -7.03
N ILE A 119 13.22 1.79 -5.99
CA ILE A 119 12.58 1.65 -4.69
C ILE A 119 12.66 2.98 -3.95
N THR A 120 11.50 3.46 -3.51
CA THR A 120 11.42 4.72 -2.76
C THR A 120 11.96 4.57 -1.35
N MET A 121 12.70 5.60 -0.92
CA MET A 121 13.27 5.72 0.43
C MET A 121 12.21 5.81 1.53
N ASN A 122 12.65 5.64 2.78
CA ASN A 122 11.80 5.79 3.97
C ASN A 122 10.59 4.85 3.96
N LYS A 123 10.75 3.64 3.45
CA LYS A 123 9.75 2.56 3.51
C LYS A 123 10.09 1.60 4.64
N ALA A 124 9.04 1.03 5.24
CA ALA A 124 9.21 0.01 6.27
C ALA A 124 9.97 -1.19 5.69
N SER A 125 10.95 -1.68 6.44
CA SER A 125 11.65 -2.94 6.17
C SER A 125 10.69 -4.13 6.26
N GLY A 126 11.00 -5.20 5.53
CA GLY A 126 10.28 -6.46 5.66
C GLY A 126 10.57 -7.19 6.97
N GLY A 127 10.25 -8.48 7.02
CA GLY A 127 10.54 -9.34 8.17
C GLY A 127 12.04 -9.53 8.46
N ASP A 128 12.89 -9.24 7.46
CA ASP A 128 14.36 -9.25 7.54
C ASP A 128 14.94 -8.03 8.27
N GLY A 129 14.14 -7.00 8.52
CA GLY A 129 14.58 -5.77 9.17
C GLY A 129 15.55 -4.91 8.36
N ILE A 130 15.85 -5.25 7.09
CA ILE A 130 16.83 -4.56 6.25
C ILE A 130 16.20 -3.31 5.63
N PRO A 131 16.64 -2.09 5.96
CA PRO A 131 16.13 -0.87 5.36
C PRO A 131 16.68 -0.68 3.95
N VAL A 132 15.90 -0.05 3.08
CA VAL A 132 16.31 0.22 1.68
C VAL A 132 17.54 1.12 1.61
N GLU A 133 17.74 2.00 2.57
CA GLU A 133 18.86 2.93 2.69
C GLU A 133 20.22 2.21 2.72
N LEU A 134 20.25 0.99 3.26
CA LEU A 134 21.47 0.19 3.29
C LEU A 134 22.00 -0.12 1.89
N PHE A 135 21.09 -0.43 0.95
CA PHE A 135 21.47 -0.72 -0.44
C PHE A 135 22.04 0.50 -1.16
N GLN A 136 21.64 1.70 -0.77
CA GLN A 136 22.20 2.93 -1.35
C GLN A 136 23.60 3.25 -0.81
N ILE A 137 23.87 2.91 0.44
CA ILE A 137 25.20 3.09 1.04
C ILE A 137 26.21 2.16 0.38
N LEU A 138 25.83 0.92 0.09
CA LEU A 138 26.68 -0.11 -0.47
C LEU A 138 26.91 0.03 -1.99
N LYS A 139 26.18 0.91 -2.69
CA LYS A 139 26.31 1.21 -4.13
C LYS A 139 26.39 -0.05 -5.00
N ASP A 140 27.52 -0.20 -5.74
CA ASP A 140 27.71 -1.30 -6.69
C ASP A 140 27.82 -2.68 -6.00
N ASP A 141 28.33 -2.75 -4.78
CA ASP A 141 28.35 -4.00 -4.01
C ASP A 141 26.94 -4.42 -3.56
N ALA A 142 26.02 -3.45 -3.41
CA ALA A 142 24.62 -3.75 -3.12
C ALA A 142 23.89 -4.48 -4.26
N VAL A 143 24.40 -4.44 -5.48
CA VAL A 143 23.80 -5.09 -6.65
C VAL A 143 24.16 -6.58 -6.69
N LYS A 144 25.38 -6.93 -6.33
CA LYS A 144 25.90 -8.32 -6.45
C LYS A 144 25.11 -9.34 -5.65
N VAL A 145 24.78 -9.02 -4.40
CA VAL A 145 24.04 -9.96 -3.52
C VAL A 145 22.61 -10.19 -4.01
N PRO A 146 21.77 -9.17 -4.24
CA PRO A 146 20.44 -9.36 -4.84
C PRO A 146 20.50 -10.06 -6.19
N HIS A 147 21.48 -9.75 -7.04
CA HIS A 147 21.66 -10.40 -8.35
C HIS A 147 21.91 -11.91 -8.19
N SER A 148 22.85 -12.29 -7.33
CA SER A 148 23.14 -13.70 -7.04
C SER A 148 21.91 -14.44 -6.51
N VAL A 149 21.15 -13.83 -5.59
CA VAL A 149 19.92 -14.41 -5.04
C VAL A 149 18.84 -14.55 -6.12
N CYS A 150 18.63 -13.54 -6.97
CA CYS A 150 17.68 -13.61 -8.06
C CYS A 150 18.03 -14.70 -9.07
N LEU A 151 19.30 -14.84 -9.46
CA LEU A 151 19.77 -15.93 -10.33
C LEU A 151 19.56 -17.30 -9.70
N GLN A 152 19.83 -17.45 -8.41
CA GLN A 152 19.61 -18.70 -7.70
C GLN A 152 18.12 -19.07 -7.69
N ILE A 153 17.22 -18.10 -7.47
CA ILE A 153 15.77 -18.34 -7.51
C ILE A 153 15.34 -18.82 -8.90
N LEU A 154 15.80 -18.17 -9.98
CA LEU A 154 15.48 -18.59 -11.35
C LEU A 154 15.98 -20.00 -11.65
N LYS A 155 17.20 -20.36 -11.20
CA LYS A 155 17.78 -21.68 -11.46
C LYS A 155 17.16 -22.80 -10.64
N THR A 156 16.74 -22.50 -9.42
CA THR A 156 16.23 -23.53 -8.49
C THR A 156 14.72 -23.55 -8.39
N GLU A 157 14.03 -22.52 -8.91
CA GLU A 157 12.60 -22.27 -8.76
C GLU A 157 12.15 -22.20 -7.29
N GLN A 158 13.10 -22.04 -6.37
CA GLN A 158 12.85 -22.01 -4.94
C GLN A 158 13.03 -20.61 -4.36
N TRP A 159 11.94 -20.11 -3.80
CA TRP A 159 11.95 -18.85 -3.06
C TRP A 159 12.51 -19.03 -1.65
N PRO A 160 13.35 -18.13 -1.15
CA PRO A 160 13.78 -18.14 0.25
C PRO A 160 12.57 -18.17 1.20
N GLN A 161 12.67 -18.93 2.29
CA GLN A 161 11.57 -19.08 3.24
C GLN A 161 11.12 -17.75 3.86
N ASP A 162 12.06 -16.84 4.11
CA ASP A 162 11.76 -15.52 4.66
C ASP A 162 10.99 -14.64 3.67
N TRP A 163 11.12 -14.89 2.36
CA TRP A 163 10.36 -14.16 1.34
C TRP A 163 8.92 -14.66 1.19
N LYS A 164 8.66 -15.88 1.61
CA LYS A 164 7.31 -16.46 1.65
C LYS A 164 6.47 -15.92 2.82
N ARG A 165 7.11 -15.18 3.74
CA ARG A 165 6.45 -14.59 4.90
C ARG A 165 6.29 -13.09 4.72
N SER A 166 5.07 -12.61 4.90
CA SER A 166 4.76 -11.18 4.90
C SER A 166 4.41 -10.72 6.31
N VAL A 167 4.85 -9.53 6.66
CA VAL A 167 4.41 -8.87 7.90
C VAL A 167 3.18 -8.04 7.54
N PHE A 168 2.03 -8.38 8.12
CA PHE A 168 0.79 -7.64 7.90
C PHE A 168 0.63 -6.51 8.91
N ILE A 169 0.42 -5.30 8.39
CA ILE A 169 0.13 -4.12 9.21
C ILE A 169 -1.34 -3.75 9.01
N PRO A 170 -2.18 -3.87 10.06
CA PRO A 170 -3.58 -3.48 9.98
C PRO A 170 -3.71 -1.95 10.05
N ILE A 171 -4.37 -1.34 9.06
CA ILE A 171 -4.68 0.08 9.02
C ILE A 171 -6.19 0.26 9.19
N PRO A 172 -6.65 1.01 10.19
CA PRO A 172 -8.07 1.18 10.45
C PRO A 172 -8.76 1.96 9.31
N LYS A 173 -9.91 1.47 8.88
CA LYS A 173 -10.88 2.19 8.06
C LYS A 173 -11.71 3.13 8.96
N LYS A 174 -12.58 3.92 8.35
CA LYS A 174 -13.63 4.63 9.08
C LYS A 174 -14.64 3.61 9.60
N GLY A 175 -14.92 3.61 10.90
CA GLY A 175 -15.88 2.69 11.51
C GLY A 175 -15.47 2.17 12.88
N ASN A 176 -16.01 1.03 13.28
CA ASN A 176 -15.71 0.41 14.56
C ASN A 176 -14.30 -0.21 14.55
N ALA A 177 -13.39 0.37 15.32
CA ALA A 177 -11.99 -0.08 15.40
C ALA A 177 -11.82 -1.44 16.14
N LYS A 178 -12.88 -2.01 16.68
CA LYS A 178 -12.84 -3.31 17.38
C LYS A 178 -12.97 -4.53 16.44
N GLU A 179 -13.35 -4.31 15.17
CA GLU A 179 -13.59 -5.39 14.22
C GLU A 179 -12.46 -5.48 13.19
N CYS A 180 -11.88 -6.68 12.99
CA CYS A 180 -10.82 -6.91 12.01
C CYS A 180 -11.25 -6.55 10.57
N SER A 181 -12.51 -6.74 10.21
CA SER A 181 -13.09 -6.38 8.91
C SER A 181 -13.02 -4.88 8.60
N ASN A 182 -12.95 -4.04 9.63
CA ASN A 182 -12.81 -2.59 9.50
C ASN A 182 -11.35 -2.12 9.35
N TYR A 183 -10.46 -3.03 8.98
CA TYR A 183 -9.07 -2.70 8.69
C TYR A 183 -8.71 -3.07 7.27
N HIS A 184 -7.76 -2.32 6.70
CA HIS A 184 -6.99 -2.72 5.54
C HIS A 184 -5.69 -3.32 6.01
N THR A 185 -5.36 -4.51 5.57
CA THR A 185 -4.06 -5.11 5.83
C THR A 185 -3.08 -4.70 4.72
N ILE A 186 -1.90 -4.20 5.10
CA ILE A 186 -0.81 -3.95 4.18
C ILE A 186 0.24 -5.01 4.44
N ALA A 187 0.56 -5.79 3.41
CA ALA A 187 1.66 -6.74 3.46
C ALA A 187 2.99 -6.01 3.24
N VAL A 188 3.91 -6.17 4.17
CA VAL A 188 5.28 -5.67 4.07
C VAL A 188 6.19 -6.86 3.82
N ILE A 189 6.89 -6.83 2.70
CA ILE A 189 7.84 -7.85 2.26
C ILE A 189 9.25 -7.26 2.21
N SER A 190 10.28 -8.11 2.17
CA SER A 190 11.68 -7.69 2.09
C SER A 190 11.95 -6.80 0.87
N HIS A 191 12.93 -5.90 0.97
CA HIS A 191 13.27 -5.03 -0.15
C HIS A 191 13.90 -5.78 -1.31
N ILE A 192 14.67 -6.84 -1.04
CA ILE A 192 15.25 -7.69 -2.09
C ILE A 192 14.16 -8.46 -2.82
N SER A 193 13.16 -8.97 -2.09
CA SER A 193 11.99 -9.60 -2.71
C SER A 193 11.25 -8.62 -3.64
N LYS A 194 11.12 -7.33 -3.25
CA LYS A 194 10.54 -6.29 -4.12
C LYS A 194 11.36 -6.05 -5.38
N VAL A 195 12.70 -6.13 -5.29
CA VAL A 195 13.59 -6.03 -6.48
C VAL A 195 13.24 -7.11 -7.49
N MET A 196 13.21 -8.37 -7.05
CA MET A 196 12.84 -9.51 -7.90
C MET A 196 11.46 -9.33 -8.54
N LEU A 197 10.44 -9.03 -7.73
CA LEU A 197 9.07 -8.80 -8.21
C LEU A 197 8.99 -7.66 -9.22
N LYS A 198 9.80 -6.62 -9.06
CA LYS A 198 9.82 -5.49 -9.97
C LYS A 198 10.45 -5.82 -11.32
N ILE A 199 11.50 -6.64 -11.34
CA ILE A 199 12.11 -7.15 -12.57
C ILE A 199 11.09 -8.02 -13.31
N LEU A 200 10.46 -8.98 -12.61
CA LEU A 200 9.42 -9.82 -13.19
C LEU A 200 8.25 -9.00 -13.72
N GLN A 201 7.80 -8.01 -12.96
CA GLN A 201 6.74 -7.10 -13.40
C GLN A 201 7.11 -6.37 -14.69
N ALA A 202 8.34 -5.87 -14.80
CA ALA A 202 8.80 -5.15 -16.00
C ALA A 202 8.84 -6.05 -17.23
N ARG A 203 9.31 -7.30 -17.06
CA ARG A 203 9.33 -8.31 -18.12
C ARG A 203 7.91 -8.71 -18.55
N LEU A 204 7.04 -9.06 -17.60
CA LEU A 204 5.66 -9.43 -17.84
C LEU A 204 4.84 -8.28 -18.46
N GLN A 205 5.15 -7.03 -18.13
CA GLN A 205 4.42 -5.89 -18.67
C GLN A 205 4.57 -5.76 -20.19
N GLN A 206 5.69 -6.20 -20.75
CA GLN A 206 5.90 -6.21 -22.20
C GLN A 206 4.93 -7.19 -22.87
N TYR A 207 4.81 -8.40 -22.34
CA TYR A 207 3.87 -9.41 -22.85
C TYR A 207 2.42 -8.99 -22.58
N GLY A 208 2.09 -8.58 -21.37
CA GLY A 208 0.74 -8.19 -20.99
C GLY A 208 0.17 -7.02 -21.81
N ASN A 209 1.01 -6.12 -22.30
CA ASN A 209 0.55 -5.04 -23.18
C ASN A 209 0.07 -5.54 -24.55
N HIS A 210 0.58 -6.66 -25.03
CA HIS A 210 0.16 -7.29 -26.29
C HIS A 210 -1.09 -8.16 -26.12
N GLU A 211 -1.17 -8.90 -25.02
CA GLU A 211 -2.25 -9.86 -24.77
C GLU A 211 -3.52 -9.22 -24.19
N LEU A 212 -3.37 -8.10 -23.45
CA LEU A 212 -4.52 -7.46 -22.83
C LEU A 212 -5.37 -6.71 -23.87
N PRO A 213 -6.68 -6.98 -23.93
CA PRO A 213 -7.58 -6.29 -24.85
C PRO A 213 -7.63 -4.80 -24.56
N ASP A 214 -7.92 -3.99 -25.59
CA ASP A 214 -7.93 -2.52 -25.47
C ASP A 214 -8.96 -1.97 -24.49
N VAL A 215 -9.99 -2.73 -24.18
CA VAL A 215 -11.02 -2.37 -23.20
C VAL A 215 -10.52 -2.47 -21.75
N GLN A 216 -9.43 -3.22 -21.50
CA GLN A 216 -8.84 -3.34 -20.16
C GLN A 216 -8.10 -2.06 -19.79
N ALA A 217 -8.66 -1.33 -18.84
CA ALA A 217 -8.05 -0.09 -18.34
C ALA A 217 -7.31 -0.25 -17.01
N ARG A 218 -7.72 -1.23 -16.20
CA ARG A 218 -7.17 -1.44 -14.86
C ARG A 218 -5.75 -2.00 -14.95
N PHE A 219 -4.84 -1.46 -14.12
CA PHE A 219 -3.42 -1.83 -14.08
C PHE A 219 -2.62 -1.59 -15.37
N ARG A 220 -3.15 -0.82 -16.31
CA ARG A 220 -2.48 -0.50 -17.57
C ARG A 220 -1.87 0.90 -17.52
N LYS A 221 -0.59 1.03 -17.89
CA LYS A 221 0.11 2.32 -17.91
C LYS A 221 -0.54 3.28 -18.92
N GLY A 222 -0.79 4.51 -18.49
CA GLY A 222 -1.38 5.54 -19.36
C GLY A 222 -2.91 5.51 -19.47
N ARG A 223 -3.59 4.49 -18.94
CA ARG A 223 -5.06 4.42 -18.89
C ARG A 223 -5.58 4.70 -17.47
N ARG A 224 -6.49 5.64 -17.35
CA ARG A 224 -7.11 6.02 -16.08
C ARG A 224 -8.52 5.44 -16.01
N MET A 225 -8.95 5.00 -14.83
CA MET A 225 -10.34 4.55 -14.63
C MET A 225 -11.36 5.63 -14.98
N ARG A 226 -11.00 6.91 -14.80
CA ARG A 226 -11.87 8.05 -15.17
C ARG A 226 -12.18 8.08 -16.67
N ASP A 227 -11.24 7.62 -17.50
CA ASP A 227 -11.41 7.62 -18.96
C ASP A 227 -12.36 6.51 -19.42
N GLN A 228 -12.61 5.50 -18.58
CA GLN A 228 -13.54 4.41 -18.86
C GLN A 228 -14.99 4.72 -18.48
N ILE A 229 -15.22 5.69 -17.58
CA ILE A 229 -16.58 6.07 -17.19
C ILE A 229 -17.41 6.57 -18.38
N PRO A 230 -16.88 7.42 -19.29
CA PRO A 230 -17.60 7.80 -20.52
C PRO A 230 -17.89 6.60 -21.43
N ASN A 231 -16.93 5.68 -21.60
CA ASN A 231 -17.11 4.49 -22.43
C ASN A 231 -18.24 3.60 -21.91
N MET A 232 -18.26 3.34 -20.58
CA MET A 232 -19.35 2.58 -19.95
C MET A 232 -20.71 3.26 -20.11
N ARG A 233 -20.76 4.61 -20.07
CA ARG A 233 -22.00 5.36 -20.31
C ARG A 233 -22.46 5.26 -21.76
N LEU A 234 -21.53 5.33 -22.71
CA LEU A 234 -21.82 5.15 -24.13
C LEU A 234 -22.34 3.74 -24.43
N ASP A 235 -21.71 2.70 -23.87
CA ASP A 235 -22.15 1.33 -24.00
C ASP A 235 -23.54 1.12 -23.40
N HIS A 236 -23.81 1.72 -22.23
CA HIS A 236 -25.14 1.68 -21.61
C HIS A 236 -26.21 2.40 -22.45
N ILE A 237 -25.87 3.51 -23.10
CA ILE A 237 -26.79 4.23 -24.00
C ILE A 237 -27.04 3.41 -25.28
N ASN A 238 -25.99 2.80 -25.81
CA ASN A 238 -26.07 1.96 -27.02
C ASN A 238 -26.83 0.66 -26.75
N SER A 239 -26.64 0.02 -25.59
CA SER A 239 -27.37 -1.21 -25.21
C SER A 239 -28.86 -0.98 -25.00
N LYS A 240 -29.29 0.25 -24.67
CA LYS A 240 -30.71 0.60 -24.64
C LYS A 240 -31.34 0.76 -26.02
N ARG A 241 -30.52 0.98 -27.06
CA ARG A 241 -30.98 1.11 -28.45
C ARG A 241 -31.05 -0.24 -29.18
N VAL A 242 -30.30 -1.24 -28.71
CA VAL A 242 -30.26 -2.59 -29.26
C VAL A 242 -30.55 -3.56 -28.12
N PRO A 243 -31.57 -4.41 -28.18
CA PRO A 243 -31.95 -5.32 -27.10
C PRO A 243 -31.06 -6.56 -27.01
N GLU A 244 -29.76 -6.43 -27.13
CA GLU A 244 -28.81 -7.49 -26.81
C GLU A 244 -28.42 -7.44 -25.35
N LYS A 245 -28.49 -8.60 -24.68
CA LYS A 245 -28.13 -8.76 -23.27
C LYS A 245 -26.61 -8.58 -23.09
N HIS A 246 -26.16 -7.35 -22.92
CA HIS A 246 -24.79 -7.11 -22.47
C HIS A 246 -24.71 -7.30 -20.96
N LEU A 247 -24.06 -8.36 -20.54
CA LEU A 247 -23.73 -8.60 -19.14
C LEU A 247 -22.53 -7.70 -18.76
N LEU A 248 -22.78 -6.61 -18.04
CA LEU A 248 -21.72 -5.81 -17.45
C LEU A 248 -21.18 -6.56 -16.21
N LEU A 249 -20.09 -7.27 -16.38
CA LEU A 249 -19.32 -7.83 -15.26
C LEU A 249 -18.49 -6.68 -14.63
N LEU A 250 -18.98 -6.16 -13.53
CA LEU A 250 -18.22 -5.30 -12.64
C LEU A 250 -17.43 -6.21 -11.67
N TYR A 251 -16.14 -6.36 -11.91
CA TYR A 251 -15.19 -6.90 -10.94
C TYR A 251 -14.48 -5.79 -10.17
#